data_51221c47e115162edfa5f3db9d90a576
#
_entry.id   51221c47e115162edfa5f3db9d90a576
#
_cell.length_a   1.000
_cell.length_b   1.000
_cell.length_c   1.000
_cell.angle_alpha   90.00
_cell.angle_beta   90.00
_cell.angle_gamma   90.00
#
_symmetry.space_group_name_H-M   'P 1'
#
loop_
_entity.id
_entity.type
_entity.pdbx_description
1 polymer ?
#
loop_
_entity_poly.entity_id
_entity_poly.type
_entity_poly.pdbx_seq_one_letter_code
_entity_poly.pdbx_strand_id
1 'polypeptide(L)'
;MCRRMKCLQLVLINALTGGLEICVAACITYVPPLLLESGVEERYMTMVLGIGPILALLFVPLLSALSDRWVGSYGRRRPFIIGLSFGVLLGLLAILISANDEKVWLLILGVALLDFCGQACFTPLEALLFDLQSEGHSCTHAYAAFTFMVGAGGCVGYLLPSLDWTQTPLASYCSNQVHCLFSVLVVIILLSLVVTVIAAYPGPALPTEDLEVHFLFGCVCLCAGLTLCLLAEVYGSYIHMPSVLLRLFLAQLSSWMALETFMLFYTDFMGEGLYGGVPSATIGSAPRYQFDEGVRMGSWGLFLQSSTAMFCSAAMDRLITRFGNRKVYLAGLVCFTVAMLVMCFTPSVPLVTAMAALTGFTLATVQTIPYILATLYHQEKEVSVIKRHKAHANSCMVKQSAGPLRPELLPAKENLAERGICLDLAILDSACLLSQIVPSLCMGTIVELSHSVRAYVTCASLLGFVSIFFSTHVHVPFLKYSVRLSWGVNH
;
A
#
# COMPACT_ATOMS: atom_id res chain seq x y z
N MET A 1 -4.39 20.17 24.51
CA MET A 1 -3.16 20.54 23.78
C MET A 1 -2.32 19.31 23.43
N CYS A 2 -2.00 18.43 24.35
CA CYS A 2 -1.19 17.19 24.14
C CYS A 2 -1.76 16.24 23.07
N ARG A 3 -3.07 16.01 22.99
CA ARG A 3 -3.73 15.12 21.99
C ARG A 3 -3.63 15.66 20.55
N ARG A 4 -3.68 17.00 20.38
CA ARG A 4 -3.50 17.65 19.06
C ARG A 4 -2.06 17.56 18.55
N MET A 5 -1.09 17.70 19.45
CA MET A 5 0.33 17.55 19.11
C MET A 5 0.66 16.12 18.67
N LYS A 6 0.12 15.11 19.34
CA LYS A 6 0.29 13.69 18.94
C LYS A 6 -0.32 13.38 17.56
N CYS A 7 -1.50 13.93 17.25
CA CYS A 7 -2.13 13.77 15.94
C CYS A 7 -1.30 14.42 14.82
N LEU A 8 -0.79 15.64 15.03
CA LEU A 8 0.07 16.33 14.08
C LEU A 8 1.38 15.57 13.85
N GLN A 9 1.98 15.01 14.88
CA GLN A 9 3.19 14.20 14.77
C GLN A 9 2.96 12.96 13.91
N LEU A 10 1.83 12.24 14.08
CA LEU A 10 1.47 11.10 13.25
C LEU A 10 1.29 11.48 11.77
N VAL A 11 0.68 12.63 11.49
CA VAL A 11 0.53 13.14 10.11
C VAL A 11 1.89 13.48 9.51
N LEU A 12 2.79 14.12 10.26
CA LEU A 12 4.13 14.45 9.78
C LEU A 12 5.00 13.20 9.53
N ILE A 13 4.89 12.18 10.37
CA ILE A 13 5.58 10.90 10.16
C ILE A 13 5.10 10.21 8.87
N ASN A 14 3.80 10.35 8.54
CA ASN A 14 3.22 9.81 7.32
C ASN A 14 3.27 10.78 6.13
N ALA A 15 4.04 11.87 6.19
CA ALA A 15 4.14 12.82 5.08
C ALA A 15 4.69 12.16 3.81
N LEU A 16 5.68 11.27 3.95
CA LEU A 16 6.24 10.52 2.83
C LEU A 16 5.22 9.56 2.21
N THR A 17 4.37 8.91 3.00
CA THR A 17 3.26 8.08 2.50
C THR A 17 2.36 8.89 1.57
N GLY A 18 1.97 10.11 1.98
CA GLY A 18 1.20 11.01 1.12
C GLY A 18 1.96 11.43 -0.13
N GLY A 19 3.26 11.75 0.00
CA GLY A 19 4.11 12.11 -1.14
C GLY A 19 4.26 10.98 -2.16
N LEU A 20 4.45 9.74 -1.70
CA LEU A 20 4.51 8.55 -2.56
C LEU A 20 3.18 8.34 -3.28
N GLU A 21 2.06 8.43 -2.57
CA GLU A 21 0.74 8.27 -3.17
C GLU A 21 0.43 9.34 -4.22
N ILE A 22 0.85 10.59 -3.99
CA ILE A 22 0.76 11.66 -5.01
C ILE A 22 1.50 11.25 -6.28
N CYS A 23 2.70 10.70 -6.14
CA CYS A 23 3.49 10.26 -7.29
C CYS A 23 2.85 9.06 -8.00
N VAL A 24 2.40 8.06 -7.26
CA VAL A 24 1.75 6.86 -7.82
C VAL A 24 0.48 7.25 -8.57
N ALA A 25 -0.42 8.02 -7.96
CA ALA A 25 -1.67 8.45 -8.58
C ALA A 25 -1.46 9.33 -9.83
N ALA A 26 -0.49 10.25 -9.77
CA ALA A 26 -0.13 11.08 -10.93
C ALA A 26 0.46 10.23 -12.06
N CYS A 27 1.29 9.24 -11.74
CA CYS A 27 1.93 8.36 -12.73
C CYS A 27 0.93 7.40 -13.37
N ILE A 28 0.00 6.82 -12.61
CA ILE A 28 -1.08 5.99 -13.15
C ILE A 28 -1.84 6.73 -14.25
N THR A 29 -2.07 8.04 -14.07
CA THR A 29 -2.81 8.84 -15.04
C THR A 29 -1.96 9.30 -16.23
N TYR A 30 -0.67 9.62 -16.00
CA TYR A 30 0.15 10.33 -16.99
C TYR A 30 1.15 9.46 -17.74
N VAL A 31 1.61 8.36 -17.13
CA VAL A 31 2.62 7.46 -17.75
C VAL A 31 2.07 6.68 -18.96
N PRO A 32 0.83 6.14 -18.95
CA PRO A 32 0.30 5.46 -20.13
C PRO A 32 0.31 6.32 -21.40
N PRO A 33 -0.28 7.54 -21.44
CA PRO A 33 -0.20 8.37 -22.64
C PRO A 33 1.25 8.76 -23.00
N LEU A 34 2.12 8.98 -22.01
CA LEU A 34 3.52 9.31 -22.25
C LEU A 34 4.29 8.16 -22.95
N LEU A 35 4.01 6.92 -22.58
CA LEU A 35 4.58 5.73 -23.26
C LEU A 35 4.10 5.62 -24.70
N LEU A 36 2.81 5.85 -24.95
CA LEU A 36 2.23 5.84 -26.30
C LEU A 36 2.80 6.95 -27.18
N GLU A 37 2.93 8.17 -26.65
CA GLU A 37 3.56 9.31 -27.35
C GLU A 37 5.02 9.03 -27.69
N SER A 38 5.73 8.27 -26.84
CA SER A 38 7.11 7.84 -27.08
C SER A 38 7.25 6.69 -28.09
N GLY A 39 6.13 6.24 -28.68
CA GLY A 39 6.11 5.19 -29.71
C GLY A 39 6.07 3.75 -29.17
N VAL A 40 5.75 3.55 -27.91
CA VAL A 40 5.50 2.21 -27.34
C VAL A 40 4.12 1.75 -27.78
N GLU A 41 4.02 0.57 -28.41
CA GLU A 41 2.75 -0.01 -28.78
C GLU A 41 1.88 -0.31 -27.53
N GLU A 42 0.57 -0.14 -27.66
CA GLU A 42 -0.40 -0.36 -26.57
C GLU A 42 -0.24 -1.72 -25.87
N ARG A 43 0.07 -2.76 -26.64
CA ARG A 43 0.35 -4.11 -26.14
C ARG A 43 1.54 -4.15 -25.17
N TYR A 44 2.60 -3.40 -25.45
CA TYR A 44 3.80 -3.37 -24.59
C TYR A 44 3.67 -2.40 -23.43
N MET A 45 2.80 -1.40 -23.54
CA MET A 45 2.52 -0.44 -22.46
C MET A 45 2.04 -1.15 -21.20
N THR A 46 1.08 -2.05 -21.30
CA THR A 46 0.57 -2.83 -20.15
C THR A 46 1.66 -3.72 -19.54
N MET A 47 2.55 -4.28 -20.36
CA MET A 47 3.71 -5.05 -19.87
C MET A 47 4.68 -4.17 -19.08
N VAL A 48 4.96 -2.96 -19.56
CA VAL A 48 5.84 -1.99 -18.87
C VAL A 48 5.27 -1.62 -17.50
N LEU A 49 3.97 -1.33 -17.43
CA LEU A 49 3.29 -1.02 -16.17
C LEU A 49 3.26 -2.21 -15.19
N GLY A 50 3.31 -3.43 -15.69
CA GLY A 50 3.37 -4.66 -14.87
C GLY A 50 4.74 -4.96 -14.27
N ILE A 51 5.83 -4.34 -14.76
CA ILE A 51 7.20 -4.64 -14.29
C ILE A 51 7.36 -4.30 -12.80
N GLY A 52 6.90 -3.12 -12.38
CA GLY A 52 7.03 -2.65 -11.01
C GLY A 52 6.36 -3.57 -9.99
N PRO A 53 5.05 -3.88 -10.12
CA PRO A 53 4.36 -4.80 -9.22
C PRO A 53 4.97 -6.21 -9.19
N ILE A 54 5.46 -6.74 -10.32
CA ILE A 54 6.14 -8.04 -10.36
C ILE A 54 7.46 -8.00 -9.58
N LEU A 55 8.28 -6.98 -9.78
CA LEU A 55 9.50 -6.79 -9.01
C LEU A 55 9.21 -6.59 -7.53
N ALA A 56 8.18 -5.80 -7.19
CA ALA A 56 7.77 -5.61 -5.82
C ALA A 56 7.32 -6.93 -5.16
N LEU A 57 6.53 -7.75 -5.84
CA LEU A 57 6.10 -9.06 -5.34
C LEU A 57 7.28 -9.98 -5.00
N LEU A 58 8.36 -9.91 -5.78
CA LEU A 58 9.55 -10.73 -5.57
C LEU A 58 10.47 -10.17 -4.47
N PHE A 59 10.68 -8.85 -4.46
CA PHE A 59 11.73 -8.23 -3.64
C PHE A 59 11.22 -7.63 -2.32
N VAL A 60 9.95 -7.21 -2.21
CA VAL A 60 9.43 -6.61 -0.96
C VAL A 60 9.52 -7.55 0.23
N PRO A 61 9.16 -8.85 0.13
CA PRO A 61 9.32 -9.76 1.26
C PRO A 61 10.77 -9.95 1.69
N LEU A 62 11.73 -9.92 0.74
CA LEU A 62 13.16 -10.00 1.01
C LEU A 62 13.68 -8.75 1.73
N LEU A 63 13.32 -7.57 1.23
CA LEU A 63 13.66 -6.28 1.85
C LEU A 63 13.07 -6.16 3.25
N SER A 64 11.87 -6.68 3.46
CA SER A 64 11.18 -6.68 4.75
C SER A 64 11.86 -7.60 5.74
N ALA A 65 12.24 -8.83 5.34
CA ALA A 65 13.01 -9.75 6.17
C ALA A 65 14.38 -9.18 6.54
N LEU A 66 15.04 -8.48 5.61
CA LEU A 66 16.30 -7.80 5.85
C LEU A 66 16.13 -6.63 6.83
N SER A 67 15.06 -5.82 6.64
CA SER A 67 14.71 -4.70 7.52
C SER A 67 14.41 -5.15 8.96
N ASP A 68 13.78 -6.31 9.14
CA ASP A 68 13.51 -6.87 10.47
C ASP A 68 14.78 -7.27 11.22
N ARG A 69 15.82 -7.70 10.50
CA ARG A 69 17.12 -8.11 11.06
C ARG A 69 18.14 -7.00 11.20
N TRP A 70 17.86 -5.86 10.58
CA TRP A 70 18.80 -4.75 10.58
C TRP A 70 18.96 -4.16 11.98
N VAL A 71 20.21 -4.07 12.45
CA VAL A 71 20.59 -3.46 13.73
C VAL A 71 21.55 -2.33 13.40
N GLY A 72 21.02 -1.12 13.27
CA GLY A 72 21.81 0.08 12.97
C GLY A 72 21.52 1.21 13.96
N SER A 73 22.49 2.12 14.14
CA SER A 73 22.41 3.30 15.01
C SER A 73 21.26 4.26 14.63
N TYR A 74 20.83 4.22 13.35
CA TYR A 74 19.74 5.07 12.81
C TYR A 74 18.35 4.42 12.91
N GLY A 75 18.22 3.25 13.55
CA GLY A 75 16.98 2.47 13.61
C GLY A 75 16.85 1.43 12.49
N ARG A 76 15.88 0.50 12.62
CA ARG A 76 15.72 -0.65 11.71
C ARG A 76 15.15 -0.27 10.35
N ARG A 77 14.20 0.66 10.27
CA ARG A 77 13.38 0.95 9.08
C ARG A 77 13.91 2.09 8.22
N ARG A 78 14.54 3.07 8.84
CA ARG A 78 14.93 4.33 8.17
C ARG A 78 15.88 4.17 6.99
N PRO A 79 16.96 3.34 7.06
CA PRO A 79 17.86 3.19 5.91
C PRO A 79 17.12 2.66 4.68
N PHE A 80 16.14 1.76 4.87
CA PHE A 80 15.33 1.23 3.78
C PHE A 80 14.39 2.28 3.20
N ILE A 81 13.71 3.07 4.05
CA ILE A 81 12.84 4.17 3.63
C ILE A 81 13.64 5.19 2.81
N ILE A 82 14.80 5.62 3.31
CA ILE A 82 15.67 6.59 2.61
C ILE A 82 16.17 6.02 1.28
N GLY A 83 16.67 4.78 1.27
CA GLY A 83 17.20 4.13 0.07
C GLY A 83 16.13 3.94 -1.02
N LEU A 84 14.92 3.49 -0.64
CA LEU A 84 13.81 3.31 -1.57
C LEU A 84 13.28 4.66 -2.07
N SER A 85 13.18 5.68 -1.21
CA SER A 85 12.82 7.05 -1.63
C SER A 85 13.83 7.64 -2.61
N PHE A 86 15.12 7.34 -2.43
CA PHE A 86 16.15 7.72 -3.40
C PHE A 86 15.95 7.00 -4.74
N GLY A 87 15.55 5.72 -4.73
CA GLY A 87 15.15 4.99 -5.94
C GLY A 87 13.96 5.63 -6.66
N VAL A 88 12.95 6.09 -5.93
CA VAL A 88 11.81 6.85 -6.48
C VAL A 88 12.30 8.14 -7.16
N LEU A 89 13.19 8.89 -6.50
CA LEU A 89 13.77 10.11 -7.07
C LEU A 89 14.56 9.83 -8.35
N LEU A 90 15.36 8.77 -8.38
CA LEU A 90 16.09 8.35 -9.59
C LEU A 90 15.13 7.98 -10.73
N GLY A 91 14.01 7.29 -10.41
CA GLY A 91 12.96 6.98 -11.38
C GLY A 91 12.34 8.23 -11.97
N LEU A 92 11.95 9.21 -11.14
CA LEU A 92 11.41 10.50 -11.60
C LEU A 92 12.41 11.27 -12.45
N LEU A 93 13.70 11.31 -12.06
CA LEU A 93 14.75 11.97 -12.84
C LEU A 93 15.01 11.27 -14.18
N ALA A 94 14.96 9.94 -14.23
CA ALA A 94 15.09 9.18 -15.46
C ALA A 94 13.95 9.51 -16.45
N ILE A 95 12.72 9.64 -15.97
CA ILE A 95 11.56 10.08 -16.79
C ILE A 95 11.78 11.51 -17.30
N LEU A 96 12.23 12.43 -16.45
CA LEU A 96 12.54 13.81 -16.86
C LEU A 96 13.61 13.89 -17.95
N ILE A 97 14.69 13.11 -17.82
CA ILE A 97 15.78 13.08 -18.80
C ILE A 97 15.28 12.44 -20.11
N SER A 98 14.46 11.38 -20.03
CA SER A 98 13.92 10.70 -21.20
C SER A 98 13.04 11.62 -22.04
N ALA A 99 12.27 12.50 -21.41
CA ALA A 99 11.40 13.47 -22.07
C ALA A 99 12.19 14.51 -22.88
N ASN A 100 13.48 14.75 -22.58
CA ASN A 100 14.37 15.61 -23.34
C ASN A 100 15.07 14.90 -24.52
N ASP A 101 15.50 13.66 -24.26
CA ASP A 101 16.41 12.91 -25.15
C ASP A 101 15.68 11.89 -26.05
N GLU A 102 14.35 11.78 -25.97
CA GLU A 102 13.51 10.80 -26.66
C GLU A 102 13.97 9.33 -26.51
N LYS A 103 14.63 9.02 -25.37
CA LYS A 103 15.16 7.70 -25.09
C LYS A 103 14.12 6.81 -24.40
N VAL A 104 13.35 6.06 -25.16
CA VAL A 104 12.27 5.18 -24.70
C VAL A 104 12.74 4.19 -23.62
N TRP A 105 13.95 3.62 -23.75
CA TRP A 105 14.48 2.68 -22.74
C TRP A 105 14.69 3.32 -21.36
N LEU A 106 15.07 4.61 -21.34
CA LEU A 106 15.25 5.36 -20.10
C LEU A 106 13.91 5.68 -19.44
N LEU A 107 12.88 5.94 -20.25
CA LEU A 107 11.50 6.09 -19.79
C LEU A 107 11.00 4.81 -19.14
N ILE A 108 11.14 3.67 -19.80
CA ILE A 108 10.73 2.36 -19.29
C ILE A 108 11.45 2.03 -17.97
N LEU A 109 12.77 2.25 -17.92
CA LEU A 109 13.57 2.04 -16.71
C LEU A 109 13.10 2.97 -15.57
N GLY A 110 12.86 4.24 -15.88
CA GLY A 110 12.37 5.24 -14.92
C GLY A 110 11.02 4.87 -14.33
N VAL A 111 10.08 4.46 -15.16
CA VAL A 111 8.75 4.00 -14.74
C VAL A 111 8.84 2.75 -13.88
N ALA A 112 9.61 1.73 -14.31
CA ALA A 112 9.76 0.50 -13.55
C ALA A 112 10.43 0.73 -12.18
N LEU A 113 11.45 1.60 -12.12
CA LEU A 113 12.16 1.94 -10.89
C LEU A 113 11.26 2.74 -9.93
N LEU A 114 10.52 3.71 -10.44
CA LEU A 114 9.60 4.54 -9.67
C LEU A 114 8.49 3.69 -9.04
N ASP A 115 7.88 2.83 -9.83
CA ASP A 115 6.78 1.98 -9.37
C ASP A 115 7.28 0.92 -8.38
N PHE A 116 8.36 0.20 -8.69
CA PHE A 116 8.97 -0.76 -7.78
C PHE A 116 9.37 -0.13 -6.43
N CYS A 117 10.14 0.96 -6.46
CA CYS A 117 10.61 1.61 -5.23
C CYS A 117 9.46 2.27 -4.46
N GLY A 118 8.47 2.82 -5.16
CA GLY A 118 7.26 3.38 -4.57
C GLY A 118 6.49 2.31 -3.78
N GLN A 119 6.13 1.21 -4.43
CA GLN A 119 5.42 0.08 -3.82
C GLN A 119 6.22 -0.51 -2.65
N ALA A 120 7.53 -0.75 -2.85
CA ALA A 120 8.39 -1.33 -1.82
C ALA A 120 8.57 -0.42 -0.59
N CYS A 121 8.39 0.89 -0.73
CA CYS A 121 8.57 1.85 0.37
C CYS A 121 7.39 1.87 1.35
N PHE A 122 6.19 1.45 0.94
CA PHE A 122 5.02 1.43 1.83
C PHE A 122 5.20 0.45 2.99
N THR A 123 5.70 -0.77 2.75
CA THR A 123 5.87 -1.79 3.79
C THR A 123 6.78 -1.36 4.96
N PRO A 124 8.00 -0.81 4.76
CA PRO A 124 8.80 -0.31 5.87
C PRO A 124 8.19 0.94 6.55
N LEU A 125 7.39 1.76 5.84
CA LEU A 125 6.64 2.87 6.44
C LEU A 125 5.54 2.35 7.38
N GLU A 126 4.80 1.33 6.99
CA GLU A 126 3.80 0.66 7.84
C GLU A 126 4.45 -0.02 9.06
N ALA A 127 5.57 -0.70 8.84
CA ALA A 127 6.33 -1.30 9.95
C ALA A 127 6.90 -0.25 10.92
N LEU A 128 7.24 0.95 10.43
CA LEU A 128 7.65 2.08 11.27
C LEU A 128 6.52 2.52 12.21
N LEU A 129 5.26 2.49 11.76
CA LEU A 129 4.11 2.81 12.60
C LEU A 129 3.95 1.81 13.76
N PHE A 130 4.24 0.53 13.52
CA PHE A 130 4.26 -0.48 14.56
C PHE A 130 5.36 -0.21 15.60
N ASP A 131 6.58 0.09 15.13
CA ASP A 131 7.70 0.37 16.03
C ASP A 131 7.41 1.60 16.92
N LEU A 132 6.76 2.63 16.39
CA LEU A 132 6.34 3.83 17.14
C LEU A 132 5.18 3.59 18.12
N GLN A 133 4.37 2.57 17.91
CA GLN A 133 3.26 2.23 18.80
C GLN A 133 3.76 1.80 20.19
N SER A 134 4.94 1.16 20.30
CA SER A 134 5.56 0.82 21.56
C SER A 134 5.78 2.05 22.48
N GLU A 135 5.81 3.26 21.91
CA GLU A 135 5.97 4.55 22.59
C GLU A 135 4.64 5.18 23.08
N GLY A 136 3.51 4.46 23.03
CA GLY A 136 2.24 4.87 23.65
C GLY A 136 1.20 5.48 22.70
N HIS A 137 1.32 5.28 21.39
CA HIS A 137 0.27 5.58 20.41
C HIS A 137 -0.67 4.40 20.20
N SER A 138 -1.96 4.67 19.98
CA SER A 138 -2.92 3.62 19.60
C SER A 138 -2.67 3.17 18.16
N CYS A 139 -2.60 1.85 17.93
CA CYS A 139 -2.47 1.24 16.61
C CYS A 139 -3.50 1.79 15.60
N THR A 140 -4.77 1.88 16.03
CA THR A 140 -5.86 2.40 15.20
C THR A 140 -5.63 3.83 14.73
N HIS A 141 -5.12 4.71 15.61
CA HIS A 141 -4.82 6.10 15.24
C HIS A 141 -3.66 6.18 14.26
N ALA A 142 -2.63 5.34 14.40
CA ALA A 142 -1.48 5.32 13.52
C ALA A 142 -1.88 4.92 12.09
N TYR A 143 -2.59 3.80 11.95
CA TYR A 143 -3.05 3.34 10.62
C TYR A 143 -4.16 4.22 10.03
N ALA A 144 -5.02 4.83 10.84
CA ALA A 144 -6.00 5.82 10.35
C ALA A 144 -5.30 7.08 9.80
N ALA A 145 -4.20 7.53 10.42
CA ALA A 145 -3.40 8.64 9.91
C ALA A 145 -2.66 8.25 8.61
N PHE A 146 -2.16 7.03 8.52
CA PHE A 146 -1.55 6.47 7.30
C PHE A 146 -2.54 6.50 6.14
N THR A 147 -3.71 5.87 6.30
CA THR A 147 -4.76 5.82 5.26
C THR A 147 -5.32 7.20 4.93
N PHE A 148 -5.38 8.12 5.92
CA PHE A 148 -5.72 9.53 5.65
C PHE A 148 -4.71 10.17 4.70
N MET A 149 -3.42 9.95 4.91
CA MET A 149 -2.36 10.51 4.05
C MET A 149 -2.34 9.86 2.67
N VAL A 150 -2.64 8.57 2.56
CA VAL A 150 -2.87 7.90 1.26
C VAL A 150 -4.06 8.55 0.54
N GLY A 151 -5.22 8.69 1.17
CA GLY A 151 -6.38 9.33 0.56
C GLY A 151 -6.13 10.78 0.14
N ALA A 152 -5.45 11.57 0.99
CA ALA A 152 -5.06 12.94 0.66
C ALA A 152 -4.06 13.00 -0.50
N GLY A 153 -3.09 12.08 -0.53
CA GLY A 153 -2.13 11.91 -1.61
C GLY A 153 -2.83 11.58 -2.93
N GLY A 154 -3.74 10.60 -2.93
CA GLY A 154 -4.53 10.24 -4.10
C GLY A 154 -5.35 11.41 -4.65
N CYS A 155 -6.00 12.20 -3.78
CA CYS A 155 -6.73 13.41 -4.21
C CYS A 155 -5.82 14.38 -4.96
N VAL A 156 -4.66 14.71 -4.40
CA VAL A 156 -3.70 15.62 -5.04
C VAL A 156 -3.13 14.99 -6.31
N GLY A 157 -2.75 13.71 -6.25
CA GLY A 157 -2.14 12.99 -7.36
C GLY A 157 -3.04 12.90 -8.59
N TYR A 158 -4.34 12.67 -8.44
CA TYR A 158 -5.29 12.67 -9.56
C TYR A 158 -5.63 14.07 -10.09
N LEU A 159 -5.47 15.12 -9.27
CA LEU A 159 -5.68 16.51 -9.71
C LEU A 159 -4.47 17.07 -10.46
N LEU A 160 -3.24 16.76 -10.08
CA LEU A 160 -2.03 17.32 -10.67
C LEU A 160 -1.94 17.15 -12.20
N PRO A 161 -2.22 15.97 -12.78
CA PRO A 161 -2.20 15.78 -14.24
C PRO A 161 -3.31 16.53 -14.97
N SER A 162 -4.43 16.86 -14.31
CA SER A 162 -5.54 17.58 -14.90
C SER A 162 -5.33 19.09 -15.05
N LEU A 163 -4.28 19.62 -14.39
CA LEU A 163 -3.92 21.04 -14.46
C LEU A 163 -3.14 21.33 -15.73
N ASP A 164 -3.50 22.44 -16.40
CA ASP A 164 -2.71 22.98 -17.51
C ASP A 164 -1.51 23.74 -16.98
N TRP A 165 -0.37 23.08 -16.89
CA TRP A 165 0.88 23.63 -16.38
C TRP A 165 1.47 24.71 -17.31
N THR A 166 1.08 24.73 -18.59
CA THR A 166 1.58 25.69 -19.58
C THR A 166 1.09 27.12 -19.31
N GLN A 167 -0.02 27.26 -18.59
CA GLN A 167 -0.58 28.57 -18.21
C GLN A 167 -0.13 29.03 -16.81
N THR A 168 0.69 28.25 -16.12
CA THR A 168 1.16 28.59 -14.76
C THR A 168 2.47 29.39 -14.81
N PRO A 169 2.81 30.15 -13.75
CA PRO A 169 4.11 30.82 -13.66
C PRO A 169 5.31 29.89 -13.79
N LEU A 170 5.13 28.59 -13.50
CA LEU A 170 6.15 27.55 -13.63
C LEU A 170 6.50 27.26 -15.10
N ALA A 171 5.62 27.59 -16.05
CA ALA A 171 5.87 27.42 -17.47
C ALA A 171 7.11 28.20 -17.96
N SER A 172 7.49 29.28 -17.28
CA SER A 172 8.72 30.02 -17.60
C SER A 172 10.02 29.23 -17.29
N TYR A 173 9.94 28.22 -16.43
CA TYR A 173 11.07 27.38 -16.00
C TYR A 173 11.07 26.00 -16.63
N CYS A 174 9.92 25.56 -17.17
CA CYS A 174 9.73 24.23 -17.75
C CYS A 174 9.39 24.30 -19.23
N SER A 175 10.09 23.54 -20.06
CA SER A 175 9.87 23.56 -21.52
C SER A 175 8.56 22.91 -21.95
N ASN A 176 8.07 21.90 -21.19
CA ASN A 176 6.89 21.09 -21.55
C ASN A 176 6.06 20.80 -20.29
N GLN A 177 4.76 20.45 -20.49
CA GLN A 177 3.86 20.03 -19.41
C GLN A 177 4.41 18.84 -18.60
N VAL A 178 5.05 17.87 -19.25
CA VAL A 178 5.71 16.73 -18.64
C VAL A 178 6.78 17.19 -17.65
N HIS A 179 7.66 18.11 -18.07
CA HIS A 179 8.73 18.65 -17.22
C HIS A 179 8.21 19.36 -16.00
N CYS A 180 7.16 20.17 -16.13
CA CYS A 180 6.55 20.85 -14.99
C CYS A 180 5.99 19.84 -13.98
N LEU A 181 5.18 18.89 -14.46
CA LEU A 181 4.55 17.89 -13.59
C LEU A 181 5.60 17.06 -12.82
N PHE A 182 6.53 16.43 -13.54
CA PHE A 182 7.53 15.56 -12.88
C PHE A 182 8.51 16.35 -12.00
N SER A 183 8.83 17.60 -12.32
CA SER A 183 9.63 18.48 -11.43
C SER A 183 8.90 18.77 -10.12
N VAL A 184 7.60 19.03 -10.18
CA VAL A 184 6.76 19.20 -8.97
C VAL A 184 6.74 17.92 -8.15
N LEU A 185 6.62 16.75 -8.77
CA LEU A 185 6.65 15.46 -8.05
C LEU A 185 8.00 15.23 -7.35
N VAL A 186 9.12 15.57 -7.99
CA VAL A 186 10.46 15.52 -7.34
C VAL A 186 10.50 16.38 -6.09
N VAL A 187 10.00 17.62 -6.17
CA VAL A 187 9.96 18.53 -5.01
C VAL A 187 9.07 17.97 -3.90
N ILE A 188 7.91 17.42 -4.23
CA ILE A 188 6.98 16.82 -3.27
C ILE A 188 7.65 15.65 -2.53
N ILE A 189 8.32 14.72 -3.24
CA ILE A 189 9.02 13.59 -2.62
C ILE A 189 10.15 14.06 -1.71
N LEU A 190 10.97 15.02 -2.15
CA LEU A 190 12.06 15.55 -1.34
C LEU A 190 11.54 16.20 -0.05
N LEU A 191 10.51 17.04 -0.15
CA LEU A 191 9.92 17.69 1.02
C LEU A 191 9.28 16.69 1.98
N SER A 192 8.51 15.72 1.44
CA SER A 192 7.84 14.70 2.25
C SER A 192 8.85 13.78 2.94
N LEU A 193 9.95 13.41 2.27
CA LEU A 193 11.04 12.63 2.86
C LEU A 193 11.71 13.38 4.02
N VAL A 194 12.07 14.64 3.81
CA VAL A 194 12.70 15.48 4.85
C VAL A 194 11.76 15.62 6.05
N VAL A 195 10.49 15.92 5.84
CA VAL A 195 9.48 16.04 6.91
C VAL A 195 9.36 14.73 7.68
N THR A 196 9.24 13.59 7.01
CA THR A 196 9.12 12.28 7.66
C THR A 196 10.36 11.91 8.45
N VAL A 197 11.56 12.14 7.90
CA VAL A 197 12.82 11.85 8.59
C VAL A 197 12.96 12.71 9.85
N ILE A 198 12.65 14.01 9.79
CA ILE A 198 12.70 14.92 10.94
C ILE A 198 11.63 14.54 11.98
N ALA A 199 10.39 14.28 11.56
CA ALA A 199 9.27 13.97 12.45
C ALA A 199 9.44 12.63 13.19
N ALA A 200 10.06 11.66 12.51
CA ALA A 200 10.37 10.36 13.11
C ALA A 200 11.54 10.42 14.11
N TYR A 201 12.21 11.57 14.29
CA TYR A 201 13.39 11.72 15.14
C TYR A 201 13.15 12.68 16.33
N PRO A 202 12.71 12.20 17.50
CA PRO A 202 12.72 13.00 18.72
C PRO A 202 14.00 12.78 19.54
N GLY A 203 15.19 12.65 18.92
CA GLY A 203 16.44 12.40 19.66
C GLY A 203 17.66 13.18 19.10
N PRO A 204 18.74 13.38 19.89
CA PRO A 204 19.93 14.11 19.45
C PRO A 204 20.58 13.43 18.25
N ALA A 205 20.99 14.22 17.27
CA ALA A 205 21.70 13.75 16.09
C ALA A 205 22.95 12.94 16.49
N LEU A 206 22.99 11.67 16.10
CA LEU A 206 24.18 10.81 16.23
C LEU A 206 25.17 11.09 15.09
N PRO A 207 26.48 10.86 15.31
CA PRO A 207 27.55 11.25 14.40
C PRO A 207 27.42 10.59 13.02
N THR A 208 27.71 11.36 11.98
CA THR A 208 27.53 11.01 10.56
C THR A 208 28.56 10.04 9.97
N GLU A 209 29.57 9.62 10.73
CA GLU A 209 30.70 8.85 10.16
C GLU A 209 30.42 7.36 9.88
N ASP A 210 29.41 6.74 10.53
CA ASP A 210 29.14 5.31 10.37
C ASP A 210 28.12 4.97 9.27
N LEU A 211 27.48 5.99 8.65
CA LEU A 211 26.36 5.79 7.74
C LEU A 211 26.77 5.19 6.39
N GLU A 212 27.91 5.64 5.84
CA GLU A 212 28.34 5.23 4.48
C GLU A 212 28.82 3.78 4.43
N VAL A 213 29.54 3.33 5.46
CA VAL A 213 30.13 1.98 5.47
C VAL A 213 29.07 0.90 5.67
N HIS A 214 28.07 1.13 6.53
CA HIS A 214 27.02 0.15 6.80
C HIS A 214 25.96 0.06 5.68
N PHE A 215 25.68 1.15 4.97
CA PHE A 215 24.78 1.13 3.83
C PHE A 215 25.39 0.40 2.63
N LEU A 216 26.64 0.66 2.32
CA LEU A 216 27.37 -0.04 1.26
C LEU A 216 27.56 -1.53 1.59
N PHE A 217 27.85 -1.87 2.84
CA PHE A 217 28.03 -3.25 3.29
C PHE A 217 26.69 -4.02 3.27
N GLY A 218 25.56 -3.37 3.61
CA GLY A 218 24.22 -3.94 3.46
C GLY A 218 23.87 -4.24 2.00
N CYS A 219 24.19 -3.34 1.07
CA CYS A 219 24.01 -3.55 -0.36
C CYS A 219 24.96 -4.62 -0.95
N VAL A 220 26.18 -4.72 -0.47
CA VAL A 220 27.18 -5.71 -0.96
C VAL A 220 26.94 -7.09 -0.34
N CYS A 221 26.47 -7.20 0.89
CA CYS A 221 26.07 -8.49 1.49
C CYS A 221 24.81 -9.10 0.85
N LEU A 222 24.08 -8.36 0.01
CA LEU A 222 23.04 -8.90 -0.86
C LEU A 222 23.60 -9.89 -1.91
N CYS A 223 24.92 -9.93 -2.08
CA CYS A 223 25.58 -10.79 -3.07
C CYS A 223 25.77 -12.22 -2.54
N ALA A 224 25.00 -13.12 -3.12
CA ALA A 224 25.18 -14.56 -3.32
C ALA A 224 24.94 -15.56 -2.16
N GLY A 225 25.27 -15.33 -0.93
CA GLY A 225 25.09 -16.33 0.14
C GLY A 225 23.93 -16.03 1.08
N LEU A 226 23.78 -14.77 1.47
CA LEU A 226 22.72 -14.29 2.36
C LEU A 226 21.35 -14.29 1.65
N THR A 227 21.32 -14.04 0.35
CA THR A 227 20.10 -14.05 -0.47
C THR A 227 19.45 -15.43 -0.52
N LEU A 228 20.22 -16.51 -0.62
CA LEU A 228 19.69 -17.88 -0.62
C LEU A 228 19.07 -18.26 0.73
N CYS A 229 19.70 -17.87 1.83
CA CYS A 229 19.14 -18.10 3.18
C CYS A 229 17.89 -17.28 3.41
N LEU A 230 17.86 -16.00 2.98
CA LEU A 230 16.68 -15.14 3.07
C LEU A 230 15.55 -15.63 2.17
N LEU A 231 15.84 -16.08 0.95
CA LEU A 231 14.86 -16.68 0.05
C LEU A 231 14.23 -17.95 0.67
N ALA A 232 15.05 -18.84 1.25
CA ALA A 232 14.56 -20.04 1.92
C ALA A 232 13.68 -19.71 3.13
N GLU A 233 14.02 -18.67 3.88
CA GLU A 233 13.24 -18.21 5.04
C GLU A 233 11.93 -17.53 4.62
N VAL A 234 11.97 -16.65 3.63
CA VAL A 234 10.79 -16.01 3.05
C VAL A 234 9.86 -17.08 2.48
N TYR A 235 10.38 -18.02 1.67
CA TYR A 235 9.62 -19.13 1.12
C TYR A 235 9.03 -20.03 2.24
N GLY A 236 9.84 -20.36 3.25
CA GLY A 236 9.37 -21.07 4.44
C GLY A 236 8.27 -20.33 5.19
N SER A 237 8.34 -19.00 5.22
CA SER A 237 7.33 -18.14 5.85
C SER A 237 5.98 -18.17 5.13
N TYR A 238 5.98 -18.26 3.80
CA TYR A 238 4.74 -18.45 3.03
C TYR A 238 4.16 -19.86 3.22
N ILE A 239 4.99 -20.91 3.22
CA ILE A 239 4.52 -22.31 3.38
C ILE A 239 3.98 -22.55 4.79
N HIS A 240 4.69 -22.06 5.81
CA HIS A 240 4.33 -22.24 7.21
C HIS A 240 3.54 -21.05 7.78
N MET A 241 2.72 -20.40 6.94
CA MET A 241 1.90 -19.29 7.36
C MET A 241 0.87 -19.73 8.42
N PRO A 242 0.77 -19.04 9.57
CA PRO A 242 -0.24 -19.31 10.59
C PRO A 242 -1.65 -19.18 10.00
N SER A 243 -2.56 -20.08 10.40
CA SER A 243 -3.93 -20.10 9.86
C SER A 243 -4.69 -18.78 10.02
N VAL A 244 -4.36 -17.98 11.04
CA VAL A 244 -4.95 -16.65 11.25
C VAL A 244 -4.47 -15.67 10.17
N LEU A 245 -3.16 -15.65 9.91
CA LEU A 245 -2.57 -14.77 8.89
C LEU A 245 -3.00 -15.20 7.48
N LEU A 246 -3.10 -16.51 7.21
CA LEU A 246 -3.60 -17.03 5.94
C LEU A 246 -5.05 -16.59 5.65
N ARG A 247 -5.93 -16.67 6.65
CA ARG A 247 -7.32 -16.20 6.50
C ARG A 247 -7.39 -14.69 6.26
N LEU A 248 -6.55 -13.94 6.95
CA LEU A 248 -6.45 -12.49 6.77
C LEU A 248 -5.91 -12.17 5.37
N PHE A 249 -4.89 -12.90 4.90
CA PHE A 249 -4.34 -12.78 3.55
C PHE A 249 -5.40 -13.05 2.47
N LEU A 250 -6.18 -14.13 2.59
CA LEU A 250 -7.23 -14.46 1.63
C LEU A 250 -8.35 -13.42 1.61
N ALA A 251 -8.73 -12.91 2.77
CA ALA A 251 -9.70 -11.82 2.85
C ALA A 251 -9.16 -10.53 2.22
N GLN A 252 -7.90 -10.21 2.48
CA GLN A 252 -7.21 -9.05 1.91
C GLN A 252 -7.07 -9.19 0.39
N LEU A 253 -6.60 -10.34 -0.10
CA LEU A 253 -6.46 -10.62 -1.52
C LEU A 253 -7.78 -10.46 -2.28
N SER A 254 -8.85 -11.09 -1.77
CA SER A 254 -10.16 -10.99 -2.43
C SER A 254 -10.74 -9.57 -2.39
N SER A 255 -10.48 -8.81 -1.33
CA SER A 255 -10.96 -7.42 -1.19
C SER A 255 -10.20 -6.48 -2.13
N TRP A 256 -8.87 -6.62 -2.22
CA TRP A 256 -8.07 -5.86 -3.17
C TRP A 256 -8.35 -6.24 -4.62
N MET A 257 -8.52 -7.54 -4.91
CA MET A 257 -8.93 -8.00 -6.26
C MET A 257 -10.21 -7.30 -6.73
N ALA A 258 -11.21 -7.15 -5.83
CA ALA A 258 -12.45 -6.47 -6.15
C ALA A 258 -12.24 -4.97 -6.38
N LEU A 259 -11.49 -4.29 -5.50
CA LEU A 259 -11.18 -2.86 -5.61
C LEU A 259 -10.31 -2.53 -6.82
N GLU A 260 -9.22 -3.27 -7.04
CA GLU A 260 -8.30 -3.05 -8.17
C GLU A 260 -8.98 -3.31 -9.51
N THR A 261 -9.80 -4.36 -9.61
CA THR A 261 -10.61 -4.59 -10.82
C THR A 261 -11.51 -3.40 -11.12
N PHE A 262 -12.10 -2.78 -10.11
CA PHE A 262 -12.89 -1.56 -10.28
C PHE A 262 -12.01 -0.37 -10.67
N MET A 263 -10.94 -0.10 -9.92
CA MET A 263 -10.13 1.11 -10.11
C MET A 263 -9.42 1.14 -11.46
N LEU A 264 -8.87 0.00 -11.91
CA LEU A 264 -8.14 -0.11 -13.17
C LEU A 264 -9.03 0.12 -14.40
N PHE A 265 -10.27 -0.37 -14.37
CA PHE A 265 -11.14 -0.39 -15.56
C PHE A 265 -12.35 0.55 -15.46
N TYR A 266 -12.42 1.37 -14.40
CA TYR A 266 -13.54 2.27 -14.20
C TYR A 266 -13.60 3.39 -15.27
N THR A 267 -12.46 3.91 -15.68
CA THR A 267 -12.38 4.93 -16.74
C THR A 267 -12.81 4.40 -18.09
N ASP A 268 -12.43 3.16 -18.42
CA ASP A 268 -12.85 2.50 -19.66
C ASP A 268 -14.34 2.19 -19.64
N PHE A 269 -14.86 1.71 -18.52
CA PHE A 269 -16.30 1.52 -18.32
C PHE A 269 -17.08 2.83 -18.47
N MET A 270 -16.54 3.96 -18.02
CA MET A 270 -17.16 5.28 -18.23
C MET A 270 -17.09 5.69 -19.69
N GLY A 271 -15.90 5.60 -20.33
CA GLY A 271 -15.66 6.04 -21.71
C GLY A 271 -16.45 5.24 -22.76
N GLU A 272 -16.33 3.91 -22.71
CA GLU A 272 -17.01 3.03 -23.67
C GLU A 272 -18.41 2.64 -23.21
N GLY A 273 -18.58 2.28 -21.92
CA GLY A 273 -19.81 1.70 -21.43
C GLY A 273 -20.97 2.67 -21.25
N LEU A 274 -20.69 3.89 -20.76
CA LEU A 274 -21.72 4.90 -20.50
C LEU A 274 -21.77 6.01 -21.55
N TYR A 275 -20.63 6.49 -22.01
CA TYR A 275 -20.56 7.54 -23.04
C TYR A 275 -20.63 7.00 -24.47
N GLY A 276 -20.43 5.69 -24.67
CA GLY A 276 -20.46 5.04 -25.98
C GLY A 276 -19.33 5.49 -26.91
N GLY A 277 -18.22 5.97 -26.32
CA GLY A 277 -17.04 6.39 -27.06
C GLY A 277 -16.24 5.19 -27.59
N VAL A 278 -15.36 5.44 -28.56
CA VAL A 278 -14.47 4.42 -29.12
C VAL A 278 -13.02 4.87 -28.96
N PRO A 279 -12.20 4.14 -28.17
CA PRO A 279 -10.81 4.53 -27.88
C PRO A 279 -9.91 4.54 -29.12
N SER A 280 -10.17 3.66 -30.09
CA SER A 280 -9.41 3.56 -31.34
C SER A 280 -9.85 4.52 -32.45
N ALA A 281 -10.84 5.39 -32.19
CA ALA A 281 -11.32 6.35 -33.18
C ALA A 281 -10.28 7.46 -33.44
N THR A 282 -10.31 8.02 -34.65
CA THR A 282 -9.39 9.09 -35.05
C THR A 282 -9.53 10.34 -34.18
N ILE A 283 -8.39 10.94 -33.82
CA ILE A 283 -8.32 12.16 -32.99
C ILE A 283 -9.18 13.26 -33.66
N GLY A 284 -10.05 13.89 -32.86
CA GLY A 284 -11.00 14.94 -33.37
C GLY A 284 -12.33 14.40 -33.86
N SER A 285 -12.55 13.08 -33.93
CA SER A 285 -13.85 12.49 -34.25
C SER A 285 -14.82 12.54 -33.05
N ALA A 286 -16.13 12.60 -33.34
CA ALA A 286 -17.14 12.60 -32.29
C ALA A 286 -17.08 11.38 -31.33
N PRO A 287 -16.84 10.13 -31.80
CA PRO A 287 -16.67 8.97 -30.90
C PRO A 287 -15.44 9.08 -29.99
N ARG A 288 -14.35 9.68 -30.49
CA ARG A 288 -13.16 9.91 -29.66
C ARG A 288 -13.42 10.96 -28.59
N TYR A 289 -14.09 12.05 -28.93
CA TYR A 289 -14.46 13.09 -27.97
C TYR A 289 -15.35 12.54 -26.86
N GLN A 290 -16.33 11.68 -27.19
CA GLN A 290 -17.18 11.02 -26.22
C GLN A 290 -16.37 10.11 -25.26
N PHE A 291 -15.40 9.38 -25.79
CA PHE A 291 -14.51 8.55 -24.97
C PHE A 291 -13.69 9.42 -24.00
N ASP A 292 -13.05 10.46 -24.51
CA ASP A 292 -12.21 11.36 -23.70
C ASP A 292 -13.01 12.07 -22.59
N GLU A 293 -14.25 12.49 -22.90
CA GLU A 293 -15.19 13.06 -21.93
C GLU A 293 -15.57 12.03 -20.84
N GLY A 294 -15.83 10.77 -21.23
CA GLY A 294 -16.12 9.68 -20.31
C GLY A 294 -14.94 9.35 -19.38
N VAL A 295 -13.72 9.32 -19.92
CA VAL A 295 -12.49 9.13 -19.14
C VAL A 295 -12.29 10.27 -18.13
N ARG A 296 -12.55 11.52 -18.56
CA ARG A 296 -12.51 12.70 -17.68
C ARG A 296 -13.51 12.58 -16.53
N MET A 297 -14.73 12.16 -16.79
CA MET A 297 -15.75 11.92 -15.76
C MET A 297 -15.39 10.73 -14.86
N GLY A 298 -14.76 9.70 -15.40
CA GLY A 298 -14.21 8.59 -14.62
C GLY A 298 -13.12 9.06 -13.65
N SER A 299 -12.22 9.91 -14.09
CA SER A 299 -11.17 10.49 -13.22
C SER A 299 -11.78 11.31 -12.06
N TRP A 300 -12.87 12.06 -12.30
CA TRP A 300 -13.62 12.71 -11.23
C TRP A 300 -14.24 11.71 -10.25
N GLY A 301 -14.70 10.56 -10.71
CA GLY A 301 -15.21 9.50 -9.85
C GLY A 301 -14.13 8.95 -8.91
N LEU A 302 -12.93 8.68 -9.42
CA LEU A 302 -11.78 8.20 -8.62
C LEU A 302 -11.28 9.28 -7.64
N PHE A 303 -11.27 10.55 -8.04
CA PHE A 303 -11.00 11.67 -7.13
C PHE A 303 -11.99 11.71 -5.97
N LEU A 304 -13.28 11.56 -6.24
CA LEU A 304 -14.32 11.53 -5.20
C LEU A 304 -14.19 10.28 -4.32
N GLN A 305 -13.80 9.13 -4.87
CA GLN A 305 -13.47 7.92 -4.12
C GLN A 305 -12.34 8.19 -3.12
N SER A 306 -11.21 8.75 -3.57
CA SER A 306 -10.07 9.09 -2.71
C SER A 306 -10.43 10.12 -1.65
N SER A 307 -11.25 11.13 -2.01
CA SER A 307 -11.76 12.12 -1.06
C SER A 307 -12.61 11.48 0.02
N THR A 308 -13.53 10.57 -0.35
CA THR A 308 -14.35 9.83 0.61
C THR A 308 -13.50 8.93 1.50
N ALA A 309 -12.48 8.26 0.94
CA ALA A 309 -11.56 7.44 1.71
C ALA A 309 -10.82 8.26 2.76
N MET A 310 -10.33 9.45 2.40
CA MET A 310 -9.67 10.39 3.31
C MET A 310 -10.58 10.77 4.49
N PHE A 311 -11.83 11.18 4.22
CA PHE A 311 -12.78 11.53 5.29
C PHE A 311 -13.17 10.34 6.15
N CYS A 312 -13.39 9.16 5.56
CA CYS A 312 -13.70 7.95 6.29
C CYS A 312 -12.53 7.50 7.18
N SER A 313 -11.28 7.64 6.71
CA SER A 313 -10.08 7.34 7.49
C SER A 313 -9.97 8.23 8.72
N ALA A 314 -10.29 9.52 8.61
CA ALA A 314 -10.32 10.43 9.74
C ALA A 314 -11.38 10.02 10.81
N ALA A 315 -12.46 9.36 10.39
CA ALA A 315 -13.52 8.86 11.27
C ALA A 315 -13.29 7.41 11.74
N MET A 316 -12.28 6.69 11.19
CA MET A 316 -12.10 5.26 11.34
C MET A 316 -11.95 4.82 12.79
N ASP A 317 -11.20 5.56 13.61
CA ASP A 317 -11.05 5.27 15.05
C ASP A 317 -12.39 5.27 15.79
N ARG A 318 -13.28 6.24 15.50
CA ARG A 318 -14.61 6.30 16.11
C ARG A 318 -15.51 5.15 15.64
N LEU A 319 -15.41 4.77 14.37
CA LEU A 319 -16.18 3.67 13.80
C LEU A 319 -15.74 2.34 14.43
N ILE A 320 -14.44 2.10 14.52
CA ILE A 320 -13.87 0.87 15.08
C ILE A 320 -14.20 0.76 16.58
N THR A 321 -14.06 1.84 17.36
CA THR A 321 -14.39 1.83 18.80
C THR A 321 -15.87 1.58 19.06
N ARG A 322 -16.74 2.09 18.18
CA ARG A 322 -18.21 1.92 18.36
C ARG A 322 -18.74 0.58 17.87
N PHE A 323 -18.26 0.10 16.72
CA PHE A 323 -18.84 -1.07 16.04
C PHE A 323 -17.91 -2.29 16.03
N GLY A 324 -16.62 -2.10 16.26
CA GLY A 324 -15.59 -3.13 16.22
C GLY A 324 -15.05 -3.38 14.81
N ASN A 325 -13.78 -3.82 14.72
CA ASN A 325 -13.04 -4.00 13.47
C ASN A 325 -13.79 -4.85 12.42
N ARG A 326 -14.32 -6.01 12.84
CA ARG A 326 -14.99 -6.95 11.93
C ARG A 326 -16.25 -6.38 11.28
N LYS A 327 -17.10 -5.69 12.06
CA LYS A 327 -18.34 -5.13 11.52
C LYS A 327 -18.07 -3.98 10.57
N VAL A 328 -17.08 -3.13 10.88
CA VAL A 328 -16.68 -2.01 10.01
C VAL A 328 -16.11 -2.53 8.69
N TYR A 329 -15.25 -3.56 8.74
CA TYR A 329 -14.69 -4.18 7.53
C TYR A 329 -15.78 -4.80 6.64
N LEU A 330 -16.66 -5.60 7.22
CA LEU A 330 -17.79 -6.20 6.48
C LEU A 330 -18.73 -5.14 5.91
N ALA A 331 -19.02 -4.06 6.66
CA ALA A 331 -19.83 -2.95 6.17
C ALA A 331 -19.20 -2.27 4.94
N GLY A 332 -17.87 -2.11 4.93
CA GLY A 332 -17.14 -1.62 3.76
C GLY A 332 -17.34 -2.53 2.55
N LEU A 333 -17.12 -3.83 2.69
CA LEU A 333 -17.25 -4.78 1.59
C LEU A 333 -18.69 -4.90 1.05
N VAL A 334 -19.69 -4.87 1.94
CA VAL A 334 -21.12 -4.83 1.54
C VAL A 334 -21.41 -3.55 0.77
N CYS A 335 -20.92 -2.41 1.25
CA CYS A 335 -21.06 -1.12 0.59
C CYS A 335 -20.50 -1.14 -0.84
N PHE A 336 -19.29 -1.71 -1.03
CA PHE A 336 -18.67 -1.90 -2.33
C PHE A 336 -19.53 -2.78 -3.25
N THR A 337 -19.91 -3.96 -2.75
CA THR A 337 -20.68 -4.92 -3.55
C THR A 337 -22.02 -4.34 -4.02
N VAL A 338 -22.71 -3.60 -3.13
CA VAL A 338 -23.95 -2.88 -3.48
C VAL A 338 -23.68 -1.79 -4.52
N ALA A 339 -22.60 -1.01 -4.35
CA ALA A 339 -22.23 0.03 -5.31
C ALA A 339 -21.96 -0.57 -6.70
N MET A 340 -21.21 -1.68 -6.78
CA MET A 340 -20.96 -2.37 -8.05
C MET A 340 -22.24 -2.93 -8.68
N LEU A 341 -23.14 -3.51 -7.89
CA LEU A 341 -24.44 -3.98 -8.41
C LEU A 341 -25.26 -2.82 -8.98
N VAL A 342 -25.32 -1.70 -8.29
CA VAL A 342 -26.04 -0.51 -8.80
C VAL A 342 -25.44 -0.03 -10.12
N MET A 343 -24.10 0.02 -10.23
CA MET A 343 -23.41 0.43 -11.47
C MET A 343 -23.69 -0.54 -12.64
N CYS A 344 -23.80 -1.85 -12.38
CA CYS A 344 -24.11 -2.85 -13.43
C CYS A 344 -25.44 -2.56 -14.15
N PHE A 345 -26.46 -2.09 -13.38
CA PHE A 345 -27.82 -1.94 -13.90
C PHE A 345 -28.18 -0.49 -14.28
N THR A 346 -27.35 0.48 -13.92
CA THR A 346 -27.69 1.91 -14.08
C THR A 346 -26.91 2.55 -15.23
N PRO A 347 -27.58 3.18 -16.21
CA PRO A 347 -26.93 3.96 -17.25
C PRO A 347 -26.70 5.43 -16.85
N SER A 348 -27.05 5.85 -15.64
CA SER A 348 -26.99 7.24 -15.18
C SER A 348 -25.59 7.62 -14.69
N VAL A 349 -24.89 8.47 -15.43
CA VAL A 349 -23.53 8.96 -15.08
C VAL A 349 -23.47 9.55 -13.65
N PRO A 350 -24.38 10.44 -13.21
CA PRO A 350 -24.30 10.99 -11.85
C PRO A 350 -24.43 9.92 -10.75
N LEU A 351 -25.29 8.91 -10.97
CA LEU A 351 -25.48 7.84 -10.00
C LEU A 351 -24.24 6.91 -9.96
N VAL A 352 -23.66 6.59 -11.11
CA VAL A 352 -22.42 5.81 -11.21
C VAL A 352 -21.27 6.54 -10.51
N THR A 353 -21.13 7.84 -10.72
CA THR A 353 -20.11 8.66 -10.03
C THR A 353 -20.34 8.73 -8.53
N ALA A 354 -21.59 8.83 -8.08
CA ALA A 354 -21.93 8.78 -6.64
C ALA A 354 -21.60 7.41 -6.01
N MET A 355 -21.86 6.31 -6.74
CA MET A 355 -21.49 4.96 -6.30
C MET A 355 -19.96 4.79 -6.26
N ALA A 356 -19.23 5.34 -7.24
CA ALA A 356 -17.76 5.37 -7.22
C ALA A 356 -17.25 6.11 -5.97
N ALA A 357 -17.78 7.28 -5.65
CA ALA A 357 -17.45 8.00 -4.42
C ALA A 357 -17.70 7.15 -3.16
N LEU A 358 -18.82 6.40 -3.11
CA LEU A 358 -19.16 5.55 -1.98
C LEU A 358 -18.17 4.41 -1.75
N THR A 359 -17.53 3.88 -2.80
CA THR A 359 -16.48 2.86 -2.68
C THR A 359 -15.25 3.35 -1.91
N GLY A 360 -15.06 4.66 -1.74
CA GLY A 360 -14.02 5.24 -0.91
C GLY A 360 -14.09 4.80 0.56
N PHE A 361 -15.29 4.53 1.10
CA PHE A 361 -15.42 3.93 2.42
C PHE A 361 -14.80 2.52 2.47
N THR A 362 -14.99 1.73 1.43
CA THR A 362 -14.38 0.40 1.31
C THR A 362 -12.87 0.50 1.22
N LEU A 363 -12.36 1.40 0.40
CA LEU A 363 -10.93 1.66 0.26
C LEU A 363 -10.29 1.97 1.63
N ALA A 364 -10.89 2.89 2.40
CA ALA A 364 -10.42 3.23 3.74
C ALA A 364 -10.43 2.01 4.69
N THR A 365 -11.43 1.14 4.63
CA THR A 365 -11.52 -0.03 5.51
C THR A 365 -10.53 -1.12 5.12
N VAL A 366 -10.32 -1.38 3.83
CA VAL A 366 -9.39 -2.40 3.31
C VAL A 366 -7.93 -1.99 3.56
N GLN A 367 -7.61 -0.71 3.48
CA GLN A 367 -6.27 -0.19 3.79
C GLN A 367 -5.95 -0.11 5.29
N THR A 368 -6.96 -0.09 6.17
CA THR A 368 -6.72 0.14 7.60
C THR A 368 -6.87 -1.13 8.43
N ILE A 369 -7.98 -1.86 8.27
CA ILE A 369 -8.39 -2.89 9.24
C ILE A 369 -7.52 -4.15 9.19
N PRO A 370 -7.15 -4.71 8.03
CA PRO A 370 -6.30 -5.89 7.99
C PRO A 370 -4.92 -5.67 8.62
N TYR A 371 -4.34 -4.49 8.44
CA TYR A 371 -3.04 -4.12 9.02
C TYR A 371 -3.13 -3.95 10.54
N ILE A 372 -4.21 -3.36 11.05
CA ILE A 372 -4.50 -3.33 12.50
C ILE A 372 -4.60 -4.74 13.06
N LEU A 373 -5.31 -5.64 12.37
CA LEU A 373 -5.47 -7.03 12.82
C LEU A 373 -4.16 -7.82 12.80
N ALA A 374 -3.33 -7.64 11.77
CA ALA A 374 -2.00 -8.24 11.69
C ALA A 374 -1.08 -7.75 12.81
N THR A 375 -1.09 -6.44 13.07
CA THR A 375 -0.31 -5.81 14.14
C THR A 375 -0.73 -6.32 15.53
N LEU A 376 -2.03 -6.41 15.80
CA LEU A 376 -2.55 -6.95 17.06
C LEU A 376 -2.19 -8.43 17.23
N TYR A 377 -2.26 -9.22 16.17
CA TYR A 377 -1.83 -10.61 16.17
C TYR A 377 -0.35 -10.74 16.52
N HIS A 378 0.51 -9.92 15.92
CA HIS A 378 1.95 -9.94 16.18
C HIS A 378 2.27 -9.58 17.63
N GLN A 379 1.67 -8.52 18.18
CA GLN A 379 1.83 -8.11 19.58
C GLN A 379 1.44 -9.22 20.57
N GLU A 380 0.34 -9.91 20.31
CA GLU A 380 -0.13 -10.97 21.20
C GLU A 380 0.81 -12.18 21.19
N LYS A 381 1.39 -12.48 20.02
CA LYS A 381 2.44 -13.49 19.88
C LYS A 381 3.66 -13.14 20.73
N GLU A 382 4.17 -11.90 20.65
CA GLU A 382 5.28 -11.42 21.47
C GLU A 382 4.99 -11.54 22.97
N VAL A 383 3.82 -11.08 23.43
CA VAL A 383 3.40 -11.18 24.83
C VAL A 383 3.30 -12.64 25.29
N SER A 384 2.83 -13.53 24.43
CA SER A 384 2.72 -14.97 24.76
C SER A 384 4.08 -15.63 24.91
N VAL A 385 5.07 -15.26 24.09
CA VAL A 385 6.47 -15.73 24.17
C VAL A 385 7.11 -15.24 25.47
N ILE A 386 6.96 -13.96 25.79
CA ILE A 386 7.50 -13.37 27.04
C ILE A 386 6.90 -14.07 28.27
N LYS A 387 5.59 -14.35 28.26
CA LYS A 387 4.93 -15.09 29.36
C LYS A 387 5.49 -16.52 29.51
N ARG A 388 5.71 -17.22 28.37
CA ARG A 388 6.33 -18.58 28.40
C ARG A 388 7.74 -18.54 28.95
N HIS A 389 8.58 -17.58 28.53
CA HIS A 389 9.93 -17.40 29.05
C HIS A 389 9.93 -17.11 30.57
N LYS A 390 9.06 -16.24 31.06
CA LYS A 390 8.92 -15.95 32.48
C LYS A 390 8.44 -17.18 33.29
N ALA A 391 7.47 -17.93 32.76
CA ALA A 391 6.99 -19.16 33.39
C ALA A 391 8.08 -20.23 33.44
N HIS A 392 8.90 -20.36 32.38
CA HIS A 392 10.03 -21.29 32.35
C HIS A 392 11.14 -20.89 33.33
N ALA A 393 11.49 -19.60 33.39
CA ALA A 393 12.46 -19.07 34.34
C ALA A 393 12.01 -19.29 35.80
N ASN A 394 10.74 -19.05 36.11
CA ASN A 394 10.18 -19.32 37.44
C ASN A 394 10.15 -20.81 37.76
N SER A 395 9.87 -21.68 36.82
CA SER A 395 9.92 -23.14 36.98
C SER A 395 11.34 -23.66 37.20
N CYS A 396 12.35 -23.06 36.56
CA CYS A 396 13.75 -23.35 36.78
C CYS A 396 14.21 -22.93 38.19
N MET A 397 13.78 -21.75 38.66
CA MET A 397 14.10 -21.30 40.02
C MET A 397 13.50 -22.22 41.13
N VAL A 398 12.27 -22.70 40.91
CA VAL A 398 11.60 -23.62 41.82
C VAL A 398 12.26 -25.01 41.81
N LYS A 399 12.78 -25.47 40.67
CA LYS A 399 13.50 -26.76 40.57
C LYS A 399 14.92 -26.69 41.12
N GLN A 400 15.58 -25.55 41.19
CA GLN A 400 16.91 -25.37 41.75
C GLN A 400 16.95 -25.48 43.30
N SER A 401 15.79 -25.41 43.97
CA SER A 401 15.67 -25.61 45.40
C SER A 401 15.46 -27.09 45.84
N ALA A 402 15.38 -28.03 44.89
CA ALA A 402 15.10 -29.45 45.16
C ALA A 402 16.11 -30.39 44.48
N GLY A 403 17.37 -30.48 45.00
CA GLY A 403 18.29 -31.58 44.82
C GLY A 403 19.18 -31.62 43.55
N PRO A 404 20.26 -32.46 43.50
CA PRO A 404 21.33 -32.41 42.52
C PRO A 404 20.90 -32.94 41.15
N LEU A 405 21.26 -32.19 40.11
CA LEU A 405 20.88 -32.30 38.70
C LEU A 405 21.56 -33.45 37.95
N ARG A 406 20.75 -34.24 37.27
CA ARG A 406 21.13 -34.87 35.99
C ARG A 406 21.03 -33.80 34.88
N PRO A 407 21.98 -33.71 33.93
CA PRO A 407 21.86 -32.84 32.79
C PRO A 407 20.78 -33.42 31.83
N GLU A 408 19.53 -32.99 32.00
CA GLU A 408 18.52 -33.19 30.99
C GLU A 408 18.88 -32.33 29.79
N LEU A 409 19.07 -32.99 28.62
CA LEU A 409 19.20 -32.31 27.32
C LEU A 409 18.08 -31.28 27.21
N LEU A 410 18.47 -30.02 27.11
CA LEU A 410 17.58 -28.95 26.71
C LEU A 410 16.83 -29.40 25.45
N PRO A 411 15.49 -29.39 25.44
CA PRO A 411 14.77 -29.64 24.21
C PRO A 411 15.31 -28.66 23.16
N ALA A 412 15.66 -29.22 22.01
CA ALA A 412 16.18 -28.47 20.86
C ALA A 412 15.41 -27.16 20.77
N LYS A 413 16.16 -26.06 20.82
CA LYS A 413 15.65 -24.71 20.52
C LYS A 413 14.84 -24.87 19.26
N GLU A 414 13.52 -24.91 19.37
CA GLU A 414 12.67 -24.72 18.21
C GLU A 414 13.11 -23.39 17.62
N ASN A 415 13.96 -23.49 16.61
CA ASN A 415 14.40 -22.38 15.76
C ASN A 415 13.19 -21.96 14.89
N LEU A 416 12.09 -21.57 15.53
CA LEU A 416 11.17 -20.63 14.90
C LEU A 416 11.92 -19.30 14.97
N ALA A 417 12.69 -19.01 13.93
CA ALA A 417 13.20 -17.66 13.71
C ALA A 417 12.01 -16.73 13.93
N GLU A 418 12.12 -15.83 14.93
CA GLU A 418 11.03 -14.93 15.25
C GLU A 418 10.74 -14.09 13.99
N ARG A 419 9.61 -14.38 13.34
CA ARG A 419 9.17 -13.63 12.16
C ARG A 419 8.96 -12.18 12.60
N GLY A 420 9.65 -11.27 11.93
CA GLY A 420 9.49 -9.85 12.16
C GLY A 420 8.15 -9.34 11.63
N ILE A 421 7.70 -8.24 12.19
CA ILE A 421 6.44 -7.60 11.78
C ILE A 421 6.46 -7.14 10.33
N CYS A 422 7.61 -6.66 9.82
CA CYS A 422 7.73 -6.17 8.45
C CYS A 422 7.49 -7.29 7.44
N LEU A 423 7.96 -8.51 7.72
CA LEU A 423 7.70 -9.67 6.88
C LEU A 423 6.23 -10.08 6.91
N ASP A 424 5.56 -10.01 8.07
CA ASP A 424 4.13 -10.31 8.17
C ASP A 424 3.28 -9.26 7.41
N LEU A 425 3.67 -7.98 7.44
CA LEU A 425 3.04 -6.92 6.62
C LEU A 425 3.34 -7.10 5.13
N ALA A 426 4.57 -7.43 4.76
CA ALA A 426 4.94 -7.71 3.36
C ALA A 426 4.13 -8.86 2.74
N ILE A 427 3.76 -9.87 3.54
CA ILE A 427 2.87 -10.94 3.10
C ILE A 427 1.48 -10.39 2.80
N LEU A 428 0.96 -9.47 3.61
CA LEU A 428 -0.33 -8.79 3.31
C LEU A 428 -0.22 -7.88 2.09
N ASP A 429 0.88 -7.15 1.92
CA ASP A 429 1.13 -6.31 0.75
C ASP A 429 1.24 -7.14 -0.54
N SER A 430 1.75 -8.38 -0.44
CA SER A 430 1.74 -9.31 -1.58
C SER A 430 0.32 -9.60 -2.11
N ALA A 431 -0.70 -9.52 -1.25
CA ALA A 431 -2.09 -9.66 -1.68
C ALA A 431 -2.53 -8.45 -2.54
N CYS A 432 -2.10 -7.24 -2.19
CA CYS A 432 -2.33 -6.04 -2.99
C CYS A 432 -1.62 -6.14 -4.36
N LEU A 433 -0.32 -6.51 -4.37
CA LEU A 433 0.45 -6.66 -5.60
C LEU A 433 -0.13 -7.72 -6.54
N LEU A 434 -0.56 -8.87 -6.00
CA LEU A 434 -1.24 -9.91 -6.79
C LEU A 434 -2.57 -9.41 -7.38
N SER A 435 -3.28 -8.55 -6.64
CA SER A 435 -4.55 -8.00 -7.10
C SER A 435 -4.39 -6.96 -8.23
N GLN A 436 -3.23 -6.38 -8.41
CA GLN A 436 -2.90 -5.53 -9.56
C GLN A 436 -2.56 -6.37 -10.80
N ILE A 437 -1.79 -7.45 -10.60
CA ILE A 437 -1.30 -8.30 -11.70
C ILE A 437 -2.43 -9.15 -12.29
N VAL A 438 -3.21 -9.85 -11.45
CA VAL A 438 -4.21 -10.83 -11.91
C VAL A 438 -5.33 -10.20 -12.74
N PRO A 439 -5.99 -9.09 -12.33
CA PRO A 439 -7.01 -8.46 -13.17
C PRO A 439 -6.45 -7.92 -14.48
N SER A 440 -5.26 -7.32 -14.46
CA SER A 440 -4.65 -6.79 -15.69
C SER A 440 -4.38 -7.86 -16.75
N LEU A 441 -4.09 -9.11 -16.33
CA LEU A 441 -3.88 -10.23 -17.24
C LEU A 441 -5.19 -10.88 -17.73
N CYS A 442 -6.22 -10.91 -16.88
CA CYS A 442 -7.43 -11.70 -17.16
C CYS A 442 -8.58 -10.87 -17.75
N MET A 443 -8.70 -9.60 -17.36
CA MET A 443 -9.89 -8.80 -17.71
C MET A 443 -10.02 -8.48 -19.19
N GLY A 444 -8.92 -8.26 -19.90
CA GLY A 444 -8.95 -8.07 -21.36
C GLY A 444 -9.61 -9.23 -22.08
N THR A 445 -9.21 -10.47 -21.73
CA THR A 445 -9.80 -11.69 -22.32
C THR A 445 -11.28 -11.85 -21.94
N ILE A 446 -11.67 -11.51 -20.70
CA ILE A 446 -13.06 -11.61 -20.25
C ILE A 446 -13.95 -10.61 -21.01
N VAL A 447 -13.48 -9.39 -21.24
CA VAL A 447 -14.22 -8.37 -22.00
C VAL A 447 -14.34 -8.77 -23.47
N GLU A 448 -13.28 -9.28 -24.07
CA GLU A 448 -13.28 -9.78 -25.43
C GLU A 448 -14.30 -10.92 -25.62
N LEU A 449 -14.33 -11.89 -24.69
CA LEU A 449 -15.28 -13.00 -24.70
C LEU A 449 -16.73 -12.57 -24.44
N SER A 450 -16.95 -11.57 -23.59
CA SER A 450 -18.30 -11.09 -23.23
C SER A 450 -18.84 -10.06 -24.22
N HIS A 451 -17.99 -9.50 -25.09
CA HIS A 451 -18.30 -8.38 -26.00
C HIS A 451 -18.94 -7.18 -25.28
N SER A 452 -18.59 -6.97 -24.00
CA SER A 452 -19.20 -5.90 -23.19
C SER A 452 -18.27 -5.41 -22.11
N VAL A 453 -17.99 -4.12 -22.09
CA VAL A 453 -17.22 -3.41 -21.04
C VAL A 453 -17.89 -3.48 -19.65
N ARG A 454 -19.18 -3.76 -19.58
CA ARG A 454 -19.89 -4.00 -18.31
C ARG A 454 -19.38 -5.22 -17.55
N ALA A 455 -18.67 -6.11 -18.24
CA ALA A 455 -17.99 -7.24 -17.62
C ALA A 455 -17.03 -6.83 -16.50
N TYR A 456 -16.34 -5.68 -16.59
CA TYR A 456 -15.48 -5.16 -15.56
C TYR A 456 -16.20 -5.00 -14.22
N VAL A 457 -17.32 -4.28 -14.23
CA VAL A 457 -18.10 -3.98 -13.02
C VAL A 457 -18.81 -5.24 -12.51
N THR A 458 -19.23 -6.13 -13.40
CA THR A 458 -19.83 -7.43 -13.02
C THR A 458 -18.81 -8.32 -12.32
N CYS A 459 -17.60 -8.43 -12.85
CA CYS A 459 -16.50 -9.18 -12.22
C CYS A 459 -16.13 -8.58 -10.86
N ALA A 460 -16.01 -7.24 -10.75
CA ALA A 460 -15.76 -6.56 -9.49
C ALA A 460 -16.84 -6.86 -8.45
N SER A 461 -18.13 -6.91 -8.86
CA SER A 461 -19.24 -7.29 -8.00
C SER A 461 -19.14 -8.72 -7.50
N LEU A 462 -18.84 -9.69 -8.38
CA LEU A 462 -18.65 -11.10 -8.01
C LEU A 462 -17.47 -11.26 -7.03
N LEU A 463 -16.36 -10.61 -7.29
CA LEU A 463 -15.22 -10.57 -6.37
C LEU A 463 -15.58 -9.94 -5.03
N GLY A 464 -16.46 -8.93 -5.02
CA GLY A 464 -17.04 -8.34 -3.81
C GLY A 464 -17.80 -9.37 -2.96
N PHE A 465 -18.61 -10.23 -3.56
CA PHE A 465 -19.27 -11.32 -2.83
C PHE A 465 -18.27 -12.35 -2.27
N VAL A 466 -17.25 -12.69 -3.05
CA VAL A 466 -16.17 -13.58 -2.60
C VAL A 466 -15.43 -12.98 -1.42
N SER A 467 -15.15 -11.67 -1.43
CA SER A 467 -14.46 -10.98 -0.34
C SER A 467 -15.31 -10.97 0.95
N ILE A 468 -16.62 -10.78 0.85
CA ILE A 468 -17.54 -10.89 1.99
C ILE A 468 -17.48 -12.31 2.58
N PHE A 469 -17.51 -13.33 1.74
CA PHE A 469 -17.43 -14.73 2.19
C PHE A 469 -16.13 -15.00 2.97
N PHE A 470 -14.96 -14.67 2.44
CA PHE A 470 -13.70 -14.86 3.15
C PHE A 470 -13.62 -14.03 4.43
N SER A 471 -14.08 -12.79 4.41
CA SER A 471 -14.08 -11.89 5.58
C SER A 471 -14.98 -12.35 6.71
N THR A 472 -16.09 -13.05 6.41
CA THR A 472 -16.95 -13.66 7.45
C THR A 472 -16.25 -14.81 8.16
N HIS A 473 -15.31 -15.49 7.50
CA HIS A 473 -14.53 -16.61 8.06
C HIS A 473 -13.25 -16.17 8.79
N VAL A 474 -12.91 -14.87 8.77
CA VAL A 474 -11.83 -14.31 9.60
C VAL A 474 -12.29 -14.28 11.05
N HIS A 475 -12.25 -15.43 11.72
CA HIS A 475 -12.38 -15.52 13.16
C HIS A 475 -11.03 -15.15 13.78
N VAL A 476 -10.89 -13.90 14.23
CA VAL A 476 -9.82 -13.52 15.15
C VAL A 476 -10.38 -13.72 16.55
N PRO A 477 -9.93 -14.74 17.31
CA PRO A 477 -10.46 -15.04 18.65
C PRO A 477 -10.22 -13.92 19.67
N PHE A 478 -9.48 -12.88 19.31
CA PHE A 478 -8.88 -11.85 20.16
C PHE A 478 -9.76 -10.64 20.46
N LEU A 479 -10.94 -10.51 19.85
CA LEU A 479 -11.84 -9.37 20.07
C LEU A 479 -12.48 -9.30 21.46
N LYS A 480 -12.34 -10.35 22.28
CA LYS A 480 -12.82 -10.33 23.69
C LYS A 480 -11.88 -9.60 24.66
N TYR A 481 -10.61 -9.40 24.33
CA TYR A 481 -9.61 -8.81 25.24
C TYR A 481 -9.42 -7.29 25.03
N SER A 482 -9.57 -6.76 23.81
CA SER A 482 -9.40 -5.34 23.53
C SER A 482 -10.43 -4.45 24.29
N VAL A 483 -11.63 -4.96 24.54
CA VAL A 483 -12.66 -4.22 25.31
C VAL A 483 -12.35 -4.20 26.80
N ARG A 484 -11.58 -5.18 27.35
CA ARG A 484 -11.23 -5.21 28.78
C ARG A 484 -10.03 -4.35 29.15
N LEU A 485 -9.10 -4.08 28.22
CA LEU A 485 -7.94 -3.21 28.48
C LEU A 485 -8.30 -1.71 28.48
N SER A 486 -9.38 -1.31 27.81
CA SER A 486 -9.85 0.09 27.86
C SER A 486 -10.64 0.44 29.13
N TRP A 487 -11.08 -0.56 29.92
CA TRP A 487 -11.86 -0.37 31.16
C TRP A 487 -11.05 -0.64 32.44
N GLY A 488 -9.77 -1.04 32.31
CA GLY A 488 -8.91 -1.42 33.41
C GLY A 488 -7.95 -0.35 33.94
N VAL A 489 -8.05 0.90 33.48
CA VAL A 489 -7.16 2.02 33.90
C VAL A 489 -7.95 3.10 34.67
N ASN A 490 -9.05 2.76 35.29
CA ASN A 490 -9.70 3.63 36.30
C ASN A 490 -10.11 2.77 37.50
N HIS A 491 -9.14 2.45 38.36
CA HIS A 491 -9.30 2.34 39.82
C HIS A 491 -7.92 2.42 40.47
#